data_9ccf030e413b8abb4e559199e9c0adec
#
_entry.id   9ccf030e413b8abb4e559199e9c0adec
#
_cell.length_a   1.000
_cell.length_b   1.000
_cell.length_c   1.000
_cell.angle_alpha   90.00
_cell.angle_beta   90.00
_cell.angle_gamma   90.00
#
_symmetry.space_group_name_H-M   'P 1'
#
loop_
_entity.id
_entity.type
_entity.pdbx_description
1 polymer ?
#
loop_
_entity_poly.entity_id
_entity_poly.type
_entity_poly.pdbx_seq_one_letter_code
_entity_poly.pdbx_strand_id
1 'polypeptide(L)'
;NKTVTLRKVSENKSGSIGDLTKALNAETGKKTLVILGGNPVYDAPANLEFGEAIESEEVTTLRLGYYEDESTPKNGWNIPQAHYLESWGDALTSDGTAVPVQPLMAPLFDGMTEIELLARLAGEAVFSPYELTRATFFAGLGSRREDAWKKFLHDGYDTAGAAAPMKTVKLISRVVNEVVRVANKEANVGPDLREVIFYADSKIDDGRYNNNGWLQEAPDPI
;
A
#
# COMPACT_ATOMS: atom_id res chain seq x y z
N ASN A 1 10.05 2.72 -30.40
CA ASN A 1 8.70 3.16 -30.11
C ASN A 1 8.74 4.59 -29.58
N LYS A 2 8.00 5.52 -30.23
CA LYS A 2 8.00 6.94 -29.82
C LYS A 2 6.94 7.26 -28.78
N THR A 3 6.06 6.31 -28.48
CA THR A 3 4.87 6.53 -27.65
C THR A 3 4.96 5.89 -26.27
N VAL A 4 5.93 4.99 -26.03
CA VAL A 4 6.09 4.28 -24.77
C VAL A 4 7.53 4.43 -24.26
N THR A 5 7.66 4.87 -23.04
CA THR A 5 8.92 4.93 -22.30
C THR A 5 8.90 3.89 -21.19
N LEU A 6 9.85 2.95 -21.22
CA LEU A 6 9.97 1.94 -20.17
C LEU A 6 10.99 2.42 -19.13
N ARG A 7 10.66 2.25 -17.87
CA ARG A 7 11.52 2.57 -16.72
C ARG A 7 11.66 1.34 -15.83
N LYS A 8 12.80 1.22 -15.16
CA LYS A 8 12.98 0.14 -14.19
C LYS A 8 12.17 0.46 -12.95
N VAL A 9 11.28 -0.44 -12.58
CA VAL A 9 10.56 -0.39 -11.31
C VAL A 9 11.46 -1.03 -10.24
N SER A 10 11.48 -0.46 -9.03
CA SER A 10 12.17 -1.08 -7.91
C SER A 10 11.50 -2.41 -7.55
N GLU A 11 12.32 -3.41 -7.26
CA GLU A 11 11.82 -4.72 -6.83
C GLU A 11 11.20 -4.58 -5.43
N ASN A 12 9.98 -5.08 -5.28
CA ASN A 12 9.38 -5.25 -3.96
C ASN A 12 10.10 -6.42 -3.25
N LYS A 13 10.69 -6.13 -2.10
CA LYS A 13 11.40 -7.12 -1.27
C LYS A 13 10.59 -7.53 -0.03
N SER A 14 9.36 -7.06 0.09
CA SER A 14 8.49 -7.46 1.20
C SER A 14 8.07 -8.92 1.07
N GLY A 15 7.84 -9.56 2.22
CA GLY A 15 7.21 -10.87 2.30
C GLY A 15 5.75 -10.84 1.89
N SER A 16 5.14 -12.01 1.75
CA SER A 16 3.72 -12.15 1.49
C SER A 16 2.92 -12.17 2.80
N ILE A 17 1.60 -11.94 2.72
CA ILE A 17 0.70 -12.12 3.87
C ILE A 17 0.72 -13.58 4.36
N GLY A 18 0.93 -14.55 3.46
CA GLY A 18 1.10 -15.96 3.83
C GLY A 18 2.37 -16.22 4.65
N ASP A 19 3.48 -15.52 4.35
CA ASP A 19 4.70 -15.62 5.14
C ASP A 19 4.52 -14.97 6.52
N LEU A 20 3.80 -13.86 6.59
CA LEU A 20 3.43 -13.20 7.83
C LEU A 20 2.57 -14.13 8.71
N THR A 21 1.53 -14.74 8.14
CA THR A 21 0.65 -15.67 8.86
C THR A 21 1.44 -16.86 9.42
N LYS A 22 2.36 -17.43 8.63
CA LYS A 22 3.25 -18.51 9.10
C LYS A 22 4.12 -18.04 10.25
N ALA A 23 4.70 -16.84 10.18
CA ALA A 23 5.53 -16.29 11.24
C ALA A 23 4.71 -16.04 12.52
N LEU A 24 3.48 -15.56 12.40
CA LEU A 24 2.58 -15.37 13.54
C LEU A 24 2.25 -16.70 14.23
N ASN A 25 2.09 -17.77 13.47
CA ASN A 25 1.72 -19.10 14.00
C ASN A 25 2.92 -19.96 14.46
N ALA A 26 4.11 -19.76 13.87
CA ALA A 26 5.25 -20.66 14.09
C ALA A 26 6.14 -20.29 15.27
N GLU A 27 6.19 -19.01 15.65
CA GLU A 27 7.08 -18.54 16.71
C GLU A 27 6.36 -18.53 18.06
N THR A 28 7.03 -19.05 19.08
CA THR A 28 6.57 -18.93 20.47
C THR A 28 7.01 -17.60 21.06
N GLY A 29 6.16 -16.99 21.90
CA GLY A 29 6.43 -15.75 22.59
C GLY A 29 5.60 -14.56 22.09
N LYS A 30 5.66 -13.48 22.85
CA LYS A 30 4.87 -12.26 22.55
C LYS A 30 5.36 -11.58 21.28
N LYS A 31 4.42 -11.25 20.42
CA LYS A 31 4.64 -10.58 19.14
C LYS A 31 3.88 -9.26 19.10
N THR A 32 4.43 -8.30 18.38
CA THR A 32 3.73 -7.05 18.08
C THR A 32 3.54 -6.96 16.56
N LEU A 33 2.30 -6.88 16.13
CA LEU A 33 1.93 -6.65 14.75
C LEU A 33 1.52 -5.20 14.55
N VAL A 34 2.04 -4.55 13.53
CA VAL A 34 1.63 -3.20 13.13
C VAL A 34 0.94 -3.29 11.78
N ILE A 35 -0.31 -2.83 11.70
CA ILE A 35 -1.09 -2.76 10.48
C ILE A 35 -1.29 -1.29 10.12
N LEU A 36 -0.75 -0.88 8.96
CA LEU A 36 -0.83 0.48 8.46
C LEU A 36 -1.86 0.54 7.33
N GLY A 37 -3.08 0.92 7.66
CA GLY A 37 -4.19 0.95 6.71
C GLY A 37 -4.64 -0.42 6.22
N GLY A 38 -5.58 -0.42 5.30
CA GLY A 38 -6.15 -1.62 4.71
C GLY A 38 -7.05 -2.44 5.66
N ASN A 39 -7.60 -3.53 5.13
CA ASN A 39 -8.38 -4.50 5.88
C ASN A 39 -7.86 -5.92 5.59
N PRO A 40 -6.65 -6.28 6.06
CA PRO A 40 -6.01 -7.52 5.70
C PRO A 40 -6.76 -8.78 6.17
N VAL A 41 -7.61 -8.70 7.17
CA VAL A 41 -8.45 -9.86 7.57
C VAL A 41 -9.53 -10.12 6.51
N TYR A 42 -10.08 -9.08 5.90
CA TYR A 42 -11.04 -9.19 4.82
C TYR A 42 -10.39 -9.62 3.50
N ASP A 43 -9.23 -9.01 3.17
CA ASP A 43 -8.57 -9.16 1.87
C ASP A 43 -7.68 -10.41 1.77
N ALA A 44 -7.25 -10.98 2.90
CA ALA A 44 -6.41 -12.16 2.88
C ALA A 44 -7.14 -13.38 2.30
N PRO A 45 -6.43 -14.25 1.56
CA PRO A 45 -7.01 -15.54 1.16
C PRO A 45 -7.52 -16.32 2.36
N ALA A 46 -8.78 -16.76 2.31
CA ALA A 46 -9.47 -17.41 3.44
C ALA A 46 -8.72 -18.64 4.01
N ASN A 47 -8.00 -19.36 3.15
CA ASN A 47 -7.22 -20.53 3.56
C ASN A 47 -5.98 -20.22 4.40
N LEU A 48 -5.64 -18.94 4.58
CA LEU A 48 -4.55 -18.53 5.46
C LEU A 48 -4.99 -18.38 6.93
N GLU A 49 -6.29 -18.24 7.18
CA GLU A 49 -6.85 -18.04 8.53
C GLU A 49 -6.17 -16.88 9.27
N PHE A 50 -5.87 -15.79 8.50
CA PHE A 50 -5.10 -14.65 9.02
C PHE A 50 -5.79 -13.98 10.21
N GLY A 51 -7.14 -13.90 10.19
CA GLY A 51 -7.93 -13.38 11.30
C GLY A 51 -7.67 -14.13 12.60
N GLU A 52 -7.62 -15.46 12.56
CA GLU A 52 -7.33 -16.28 13.75
C GLU A 52 -5.89 -16.06 14.23
N ALA A 53 -4.94 -15.91 13.32
CA ALA A 53 -3.54 -15.69 13.67
C ALA A 53 -3.32 -14.37 14.44
N ILE A 54 -4.05 -13.31 14.10
CA ILE A 54 -3.93 -12.01 14.79
C ILE A 54 -4.72 -11.93 16.10
N GLU A 55 -5.69 -12.83 16.32
CA GLU A 55 -6.47 -12.93 17.54
C GLU A 55 -5.77 -13.71 18.65
N SER A 56 -4.61 -14.32 18.37
CA SER A 56 -3.81 -15.04 19.36
C SER A 56 -3.45 -14.15 20.55
N GLU A 57 -3.52 -14.66 21.76
CA GLU A 57 -3.14 -13.95 23.01
C GLU A 57 -1.66 -13.53 23.02
N GLU A 58 -0.82 -14.18 22.22
CA GLU A 58 0.59 -13.83 22.07
C GLU A 58 0.82 -12.67 21.11
N VAL A 59 -0.18 -12.25 20.34
CA VAL A 59 -0.08 -11.17 19.36
C VAL A 59 -0.77 -9.92 19.90
N THR A 60 -0.01 -8.85 20.03
CA THR A 60 -0.55 -7.51 20.29
C THR A 60 -0.55 -6.72 19.00
N THR A 61 -1.71 -6.29 18.55
CA THR A 61 -1.87 -5.58 17.27
C THR A 61 -2.05 -4.08 17.47
N LEU A 62 -1.23 -3.29 16.80
CA LEU A 62 -1.41 -1.85 16.62
C LEU A 62 -1.94 -1.63 15.20
N ARG A 63 -3.19 -1.25 15.08
CA ARG A 63 -3.79 -0.94 13.78
C ARG A 63 -4.00 0.55 13.63
N LEU A 64 -3.57 1.07 12.52
CA LEU A 64 -3.90 2.41 12.04
C LEU A 64 -4.92 2.26 10.90
N GLY A 65 -6.15 2.71 11.08
CA GLY A 65 -7.21 2.52 10.08
C GLY A 65 -8.31 3.57 10.16
N TYR A 66 -9.03 3.74 9.04
CA TYR A 66 -10.12 4.71 8.95
C TYR A 66 -11.39 4.28 9.70
N TYR A 67 -11.62 2.98 9.79
CA TYR A 67 -12.87 2.41 10.31
C TYR A 67 -12.60 1.28 11.27
N GLU A 68 -13.59 0.94 12.06
CA GLU A 68 -13.67 -0.36 12.73
C GLU A 68 -14.23 -1.36 11.73
N ASP A 69 -13.46 -2.38 11.42
CA ASP A 69 -13.78 -3.44 10.48
C ASP A 69 -13.23 -4.79 10.96
N GLU A 70 -13.19 -5.80 10.08
CA GLU A 70 -12.74 -7.16 10.42
C GLU A 70 -11.31 -7.22 10.95
N SER A 71 -10.47 -6.24 10.58
CA SER A 71 -9.08 -6.14 11.06
C SER A 71 -8.93 -5.38 12.37
N THR A 72 -10.03 -4.95 12.99
CA THR A 72 -10.00 -4.30 14.30
C THR A 72 -9.52 -5.30 15.37
N PRO A 73 -8.39 -5.03 16.05
CA PRO A 73 -7.80 -6.02 16.94
C PRO A 73 -8.61 -6.23 18.22
N LYS A 74 -8.77 -7.48 18.63
CA LYS A 74 -9.31 -7.82 19.97
C LYS A 74 -8.26 -7.59 21.07
N ASN A 75 -6.98 -7.79 20.74
CA ASN A 75 -5.86 -7.58 21.65
C ASN A 75 -4.93 -6.51 21.06
N GLY A 76 -5.05 -5.27 21.52
CA GLY A 76 -4.24 -4.15 21.04
C GLY A 76 -4.99 -2.85 20.90
N TRP A 77 -4.61 -2.05 19.91
CA TRP A 77 -5.17 -0.71 19.68
C TRP A 77 -5.57 -0.51 18.23
N ASN A 78 -6.78 0.01 18.05
CA ASN A 78 -7.23 0.57 16.78
C ASN A 78 -7.10 2.09 16.87
N ILE A 79 -6.13 2.64 16.12
CA ILE A 79 -5.78 4.06 16.12
C ILE A 79 -6.45 4.70 14.90
N PRO A 80 -7.20 5.80 15.07
CA PRO A 80 -7.79 6.51 13.93
C PRO A 80 -6.70 7.00 12.97
N GLN A 81 -6.85 6.69 11.69
CA GLN A 81 -5.95 7.16 10.64
C GLN A 81 -6.42 8.50 10.11
N ALA A 82 -5.51 9.46 10.00
CA ALA A 82 -5.77 10.71 9.30
C ALA A 82 -5.92 10.46 7.80
N HIS A 83 -6.96 11.02 7.21
CA HIS A 83 -7.18 10.97 5.78
C HIS A 83 -6.09 11.76 5.05
N TYR A 84 -5.76 11.42 3.79
CA TYR A 84 -4.74 12.14 3.02
C TYR A 84 -5.08 13.64 2.82
N LEU A 85 -6.36 14.03 2.90
CA LEU A 85 -6.78 15.44 2.89
C LEU A 85 -6.53 16.16 4.23
N GLU A 86 -6.18 15.42 5.27
CA GLU A 86 -5.96 15.90 6.64
C GLU A 86 -4.49 15.83 7.05
N SER A 87 -3.62 15.28 6.19
CA SER A 87 -2.25 14.95 6.57
C SER A 87 -1.21 15.42 5.56
N TRP A 88 -0.03 15.81 6.06
CA TRP A 88 1.15 15.98 5.24
C TRP A 88 1.76 14.63 4.89
N GLY A 89 2.27 14.53 3.67
CA GLY A 89 2.99 13.37 3.17
C GLY A 89 3.66 13.67 1.86
N ASP A 90 4.25 12.63 1.29
CA ASP A 90 4.79 12.65 -0.06
C ASP A 90 4.57 11.29 -0.73
N ALA A 91 4.66 11.27 -2.03
CA ALA A 91 4.59 10.05 -2.81
C ALA A 91 5.55 10.12 -3.99
N LEU A 92 5.94 8.95 -4.50
CA LEU A 92 6.65 8.82 -5.76
C LEU A 92 5.72 8.20 -6.79
N THR A 93 5.59 8.86 -7.92
CA THR A 93 4.91 8.26 -9.08
C THR A 93 5.72 7.09 -9.64
N SER A 94 5.12 6.29 -10.51
CA SER A 94 5.79 5.12 -11.10
C SER A 94 7.07 5.45 -11.88
N ASP A 95 7.24 6.69 -12.32
CA ASP A 95 8.45 7.17 -12.98
C ASP A 95 9.48 7.81 -12.04
N GLY A 96 9.16 7.88 -10.72
CA GLY A 96 10.04 8.46 -9.71
C GLY A 96 9.90 9.97 -9.53
N THR A 97 8.88 10.58 -10.12
CA THR A 97 8.53 11.97 -9.83
C THR A 97 8.00 12.08 -8.41
N ALA A 98 8.58 12.94 -7.59
CA ALA A 98 8.09 13.22 -6.25
C ALA A 98 6.90 14.17 -6.29
N VAL A 99 5.88 13.90 -5.47
CA VAL A 99 4.69 14.75 -5.32
C VAL A 99 4.41 14.98 -3.84
N PRO A 100 4.15 16.24 -3.41
CA PRO A 100 3.75 16.52 -2.05
C PRO A 100 2.28 16.22 -1.85
N VAL A 101 1.93 15.66 -0.71
CA VAL A 101 0.56 15.59 -0.20
C VAL A 101 0.40 16.70 0.82
N GLN A 102 -0.47 17.66 0.53
CA GLN A 102 -0.72 18.82 1.37
C GLN A 102 -2.12 18.74 1.96
N PRO A 103 -2.31 18.86 3.29
CA PRO A 103 -3.62 18.79 3.90
C PRO A 103 -4.48 19.99 3.49
N LEU A 104 -5.76 19.76 3.28
CA LEU A 104 -6.77 20.80 3.07
C LEU A 104 -7.49 21.21 4.36
N MET A 105 -7.43 20.35 5.38
CA MET A 105 -8.08 20.56 6.67
C MET A 105 -7.27 19.91 7.80
N ALA A 106 -7.58 20.27 9.03
CA ALA A 106 -7.07 19.57 10.20
C ALA A 106 -7.79 18.21 10.36
N PRO A 107 -7.15 17.21 10.99
CA PRO A 107 -7.79 15.92 11.28
C PRO A 107 -9.11 16.10 12.04
N LEU A 108 -10.19 15.50 11.52
CA LEU A 108 -11.53 15.63 12.10
C LEU A 108 -11.70 14.82 13.39
N PHE A 109 -10.95 13.71 13.52
CA PHE A 109 -11.07 12.76 14.62
C PHE A 109 -9.74 12.56 15.36
N ASP A 110 -8.90 13.58 15.41
CA ASP A 110 -7.54 13.49 15.97
C ASP A 110 -6.73 12.31 15.39
N GLY A 111 -6.99 12.00 14.10
CA GLY A 111 -6.35 10.90 13.41
C GLY A 111 -4.84 11.10 13.28
N MET A 112 -4.11 10.00 13.36
CA MET A 112 -2.66 9.94 13.22
C MET A 112 -2.27 9.53 11.80
N THR A 113 -1.18 10.07 11.26
CA THR A 113 -0.65 9.65 9.97
C THR A 113 0.25 8.42 10.11
N GLU A 114 0.44 7.68 9.02
CA GLU A 114 1.38 6.54 9.00
C GLU A 114 2.80 6.96 9.36
N ILE A 115 3.27 8.07 8.79
CA ILE A 115 4.63 8.57 9.05
C ILE A 115 4.80 9.04 10.50
N GLU A 116 3.77 9.63 11.10
CA GLU A 116 3.78 9.99 12.52
C GLU A 116 3.83 8.76 13.40
N LEU A 117 3.00 7.75 13.16
CA LEU A 117 3.01 6.51 13.93
C LEU A 117 4.38 5.82 13.84
N LEU A 118 4.93 5.71 12.64
CA LEU A 118 6.25 5.10 12.42
C LEU A 118 7.36 5.89 13.12
N ALA A 119 7.34 7.21 13.07
CA ALA A 119 8.32 8.05 13.78
C ALA A 119 8.24 7.84 15.31
N ARG A 120 7.02 7.78 15.86
CA ARG A 120 6.82 7.51 17.31
C ARG A 120 7.31 6.11 17.68
N LEU A 121 7.03 5.08 16.86
CA LEU A 121 7.51 3.72 17.10
C LEU A 121 9.05 3.62 16.98
N ALA A 122 9.65 4.41 16.11
CA ALA A 122 11.11 4.50 15.96
C ALA A 122 11.78 5.30 17.11
N GLY A 123 11.00 5.97 17.95
CA GLY A 123 11.54 6.80 19.04
C GLY A 123 12.12 8.13 18.55
N GLU A 124 11.68 8.62 17.41
CA GLU A 124 12.13 9.89 16.86
C GLU A 124 11.69 11.06 17.75
N ALA A 125 12.56 12.07 17.89
CA ALA A 125 12.24 13.28 18.66
C ALA A 125 11.23 14.18 17.90
N VAL A 126 11.19 14.10 16.58
CA VAL A 126 10.29 14.84 15.70
C VAL A 126 9.34 13.85 15.04
N PHE A 127 8.06 14.02 15.26
CA PHE A 127 6.99 13.19 14.68
C PHE A 127 5.91 14.00 13.95
N SER A 128 6.12 15.31 13.78
CA SER A 128 5.24 16.15 12.96
C SER A 128 5.28 15.70 11.50
N PRO A 129 4.15 15.34 10.87
CA PRO A 129 4.12 14.92 9.47
C PRO A 129 4.70 15.96 8.52
N TYR A 130 4.45 17.24 8.77
CA TYR A 130 5.04 18.35 8.00
C TYR A 130 6.57 18.34 8.04
N GLU A 131 7.14 18.28 9.25
CA GLU A 131 8.60 18.32 9.41
C GLU A 131 9.27 17.06 8.85
N LEU A 132 8.63 15.90 8.99
CA LEU A 132 9.14 14.64 8.43
C LEU A 132 9.15 14.67 6.90
N THR A 133 8.05 15.09 6.27
CA THR A 133 7.95 15.24 4.81
C THR A 133 8.98 16.23 4.28
N ARG A 134 9.12 17.38 4.96
CA ARG A 134 10.10 18.41 4.61
C ARG A 134 11.54 17.92 4.77
N ALA A 135 11.83 17.16 5.83
CA ALA A 135 13.15 16.57 6.05
C ALA A 135 13.50 15.54 4.95
N THR A 136 12.54 14.72 4.54
CA THR A 136 12.69 13.76 3.42
C THR A 136 13.01 14.47 2.12
N PHE A 137 12.28 15.55 1.79
CA PHE A 137 12.55 16.36 0.61
C PHE A 137 13.98 16.96 0.64
N PHE A 138 14.41 17.53 1.77
CA PHE A 138 15.75 18.08 1.90
C PHE A 138 16.85 17.01 1.84
N ALA A 139 16.60 15.83 2.35
CA ALA A 139 17.53 14.70 2.24
C ALA A 139 17.74 14.31 0.76
N GLY A 140 16.68 14.29 -0.03
CA GLY A 140 16.74 14.04 -1.47
C GLY A 140 17.53 15.11 -2.25
N LEU A 141 17.46 16.38 -1.84
CA LEU A 141 18.23 17.48 -2.44
C LEU A 141 19.69 17.54 -1.95
N GLY A 142 20.04 16.86 -0.86
CA GLY A 142 21.35 16.99 -0.20
C GLY A 142 21.59 18.37 0.43
N SER A 143 20.61 19.24 0.49
CA SER A 143 20.71 20.59 1.07
C SER A 143 19.36 21.13 1.54
N ARG A 144 19.40 21.96 2.61
CA ARG A 144 18.20 22.65 3.11
C ARG A 144 18.02 23.95 2.34
N ARG A 145 17.14 23.94 1.36
CA ARG A 145 16.81 25.09 0.52
C ARG A 145 15.32 25.39 0.62
N GLU A 146 14.99 26.40 1.40
CA GLU A 146 13.59 26.82 1.62
C GLU A 146 12.90 27.31 0.34
N ASP A 147 13.63 27.91 -0.56
CA ASP A 147 13.13 28.31 -1.88
C ASP A 147 12.70 27.09 -2.71
N ALA A 148 13.50 26.02 -2.67
CA ALA A 148 13.19 24.77 -3.35
C ALA A 148 11.98 24.06 -2.73
N TRP A 149 11.86 24.05 -1.39
CA TRP A 149 10.70 23.52 -0.69
C TRP A 149 9.41 24.26 -1.09
N LYS A 150 9.44 25.60 -1.03
CA LYS A 150 8.29 26.43 -1.45
C LYS A 150 7.92 26.18 -2.91
N LYS A 151 8.92 26.05 -3.78
CA LYS A 151 8.70 25.73 -5.19
C LYS A 151 8.05 24.37 -5.37
N PHE A 152 8.53 23.32 -4.65
CA PHE A 152 7.97 21.99 -4.68
C PHE A 152 6.49 21.98 -4.28
N LEU A 153 6.14 22.68 -3.20
CA LEU A 153 4.75 22.81 -2.76
C LEU A 153 3.88 23.58 -3.76
N HIS A 154 4.43 24.62 -4.38
CA HIS A 154 3.72 25.45 -5.36
C HIS A 154 3.48 24.69 -6.67
N ASP A 155 4.52 24.05 -7.19
CA ASP A 155 4.47 23.33 -8.47
C ASP A 155 3.73 21.99 -8.34
N GLY A 156 3.71 21.41 -7.15
CA GLY A 156 3.04 20.13 -6.85
C GLY A 156 3.83 18.90 -7.29
N TYR A 157 5.05 19.06 -7.80
CA TYR A 157 5.90 17.93 -8.19
C TYR A 157 7.39 18.33 -8.29
N ASP A 158 8.25 17.30 -8.21
CA ASP A 158 9.68 17.40 -8.54
C ASP A 158 10.12 16.17 -9.33
N THR A 159 10.71 16.39 -10.49
CA THR A 159 11.20 15.34 -11.39
C THR A 159 12.67 15.00 -11.21
N ALA A 160 13.36 15.66 -10.28
CA ALA A 160 14.82 15.48 -10.09
C ALA A 160 15.21 14.02 -9.76
N GLY A 161 14.34 13.30 -9.07
CA GLY A 161 14.51 11.88 -8.75
C GLY A 161 13.96 10.90 -9.79
N ALA A 162 13.37 11.39 -10.88
CA ALA A 162 12.74 10.52 -11.87
C ALA A 162 13.73 9.55 -12.50
N ALA A 163 13.37 8.26 -12.53
CA ALA A 163 14.21 7.22 -13.08
C ALA A 163 14.50 7.45 -14.57
N ALA A 164 15.75 7.28 -14.98
CA ALA A 164 16.12 7.41 -16.38
C ALA A 164 15.41 6.37 -17.26
N PRO A 165 15.00 6.74 -18.48
CA PRO A 165 14.43 5.78 -19.43
C PRO A 165 15.37 4.61 -19.70
N MET A 166 14.83 3.40 -19.79
CA MET A 166 15.60 2.24 -20.22
C MET A 166 15.92 2.33 -21.70
N LYS A 167 17.20 2.30 -22.06
CA LYS A 167 17.66 2.34 -23.46
C LYS A 167 17.35 1.04 -24.20
N THR A 168 17.40 -0.08 -23.52
CA THR A 168 17.18 -1.41 -24.10
C THR A 168 16.42 -2.29 -23.14
N VAL A 169 15.36 -2.92 -23.63
CA VAL A 169 14.58 -3.93 -22.89
C VAL A 169 14.82 -5.27 -23.55
N LYS A 170 15.20 -6.27 -22.75
CA LYS A 170 15.36 -7.65 -23.21
C LYS A 170 14.27 -8.51 -22.62
N LEU A 171 13.63 -9.30 -23.46
CA LEU A 171 12.71 -10.34 -23.00
C LEU A 171 13.51 -11.45 -22.31
N ILE A 172 13.06 -11.85 -21.13
CA ILE A 172 13.62 -12.97 -20.40
C ILE A 172 12.95 -14.25 -20.93
N SER A 173 13.64 -14.99 -21.79
CA SER A 173 13.09 -16.17 -22.47
C SER A 173 12.49 -17.19 -21.50
N ARG A 174 13.07 -17.37 -20.31
CA ARG A 174 12.51 -18.26 -19.28
C ARG A 174 11.10 -17.82 -18.84
N VAL A 175 10.88 -16.52 -18.63
CA VAL A 175 9.57 -15.98 -18.23
C VAL A 175 8.56 -16.15 -19.37
N VAL A 176 8.97 -15.85 -20.60
CA VAL A 176 8.12 -16.05 -21.79
C VAL A 176 7.69 -17.52 -21.92
N ASN A 177 8.65 -18.45 -21.80
CA ASN A 177 8.38 -19.88 -21.90
C ASN A 177 7.44 -20.36 -20.77
N GLU A 178 7.60 -19.82 -19.55
CA GLU A 178 6.71 -20.15 -18.43
C GLU A 178 5.30 -19.63 -18.64
N VAL A 179 5.15 -18.39 -19.11
CA VAL A 179 3.84 -17.81 -19.46
C VAL A 179 3.15 -18.62 -20.56
N VAL A 180 3.90 -19.00 -21.60
CA VAL A 180 3.37 -19.85 -22.69
C VAL A 180 2.98 -21.23 -22.16
N ARG A 181 3.79 -21.83 -21.28
CA ARG A 181 3.47 -23.13 -20.67
C ARG A 181 2.19 -23.07 -19.84
N VAL A 182 2.00 -22.02 -19.06
CA VAL A 182 0.79 -21.83 -18.24
C VAL A 182 -0.41 -21.56 -19.13
N ALA A 183 -0.27 -20.70 -20.16
CA ALA A 183 -1.35 -20.37 -21.08
C ALA A 183 -1.80 -21.57 -21.95
N ASN A 184 -0.86 -22.48 -22.28
CA ASN A 184 -1.17 -23.69 -23.05
C ASN A 184 -1.62 -24.87 -22.19
N LYS A 185 -1.68 -24.71 -20.86
CA LYS A 185 -2.26 -25.72 -20.00
C LYS A 185 -3.76 -25.78 -20.27
N GLU A 186 -4.19 -26.80 -21.01
CA GLU A 186 -5.60 -26.99 -21.29
C GLU A 186 -6.38 -27.04 -19.96
N ALA A 187 -7.32 -26.12 -19.82
CA ALA A 187 -8.31 -26.22 -18.76
C ALA A 187 -9.10 -27.52 -19.00
N ASN A 188 -9.07 -28.47 -18.07
CA ASN A 188 -9.91 -29.64 -18.09
C ASN A 188 -11.36 -29.17 -17.83
N VAL A 189 -11.99 -28.58 -18.86
CA VAL A 189 -13.38 -28.14 -18.80
C VAL A 189 -14.25 -29.27 -19.29
N GLY A 190 -15.07 -29.81 -18.40
CA GLY A 190 -16.06 -30.85 -18.70
C GLY A 190 -17.47 -30.36 -18.30
N PRO A 191 -18.51 -31.19 -18.55
CA PRO A 191 -19.89 -30.84 -18.20
C PRO A 191 -20.06 -30.49 -16.70
N ASP A 192 -19.25 -31.10 -15.84
CA ASP A 192 -19.30 -30.96 -14.37
C ASP A 192 -18.17 -30.08 -13.81
N LEU A 193 -17.31 -29.51 -14.68
CA LEU A 193 -16.19 -28.67 -14.27
C LEU A 193 -16.38 -27.26 -14.80
N ARG A 194 -16.10 -26.28 -13.93
CA ARG A 194 -16.16 -24.85 -14.28
C ARG A 194 -14.78 -24.23 -14.08
N GLU A 195 -14.40 -23.37 -15.00
CA GLU A 195 -13.28 -22.47 -14.79
C GLU A 195 -13.75 -21.28 -13.97
N VAL A 196 -13.06 -20.96 -12.88
CA VAL A 196 -13.35 -19.81 -12.02
C VAL A 196 -12.21 -18.83 -12.16
N ILE A 197 -12.52 -17.61 -12.56
CA ILE A 197 -11.57 -16.52 -12.70
C ILE A 197 -11.92 -15.46 -11.65
N PHE A 198 -10.93 -15.07 -10.85
CA PHE A 198 -11.06 -13.98 -9.89
C PHE A 198 -10.43 -12.73 -10.48
N TYR A 199 -11.14 -11.64 -10.43
CA TYR A 199 -10.64 -10.32 -10.84
C TYR A 199 -11.21 -9.24 -9.93
N ALA A 200 -10.48 -8.12 -9.81
CA ALA A 200 -10.98 -6.96 -9.11
C ALA A 200 -12.10 -6.30 -9.92
N ASP A 201 -13.21 -5.98 -9.27
CA ASP A 201 -14.33 -5.29 -9.88
C ASP A 201 -14.00 -3.83 -10.15
N SER A 202 -14.51 -3.27 -11.24
CA SER A 202 -14.22 -1.89 -11.65
C SER A 202 -14.79 -0.82 -10.70
N LYS A 203 -15.77 -1.18 -9.86
CA LYS A 203 -16.46 -0.28 -8.94
C LYS A 203 -16.09 -0.53 -7.49
N ILE A 204 -16.10 -1.78 -7.08
CA ILE A 204 -15.89 -2.17 -5.66
C ILE A 204 -14.51 -2.79 -5.40
N ASP A 205 -13.65 -2.89 -6.43
CA ASP A 205 -12.31 -3.45 -6.39
C ASP A 205 -12.30 -4.90 -5.84
N ASP A 206 -11.60 -5.17 -4.77
CA ASP A 206 -11.58 -6.44 -4.06
C ASP A 206 -12.73 -6.62 -3.03
N GLY A 207 -13.68 -5.69 -3.03
CA GLY A 207 -14.79 -5.61 -2.07
C GLY A 207 -14.61 -4.51 -1.03
N ARG A 208 -13.46 -3.81 -0.96
CA ARG A 208 -13.21 -2.74 0.02
C ARG A 208 -14.23 -1.59 -0.06
N TYR A 209 -14.88 -1.41 -1.20
CA TYR A 209 -15.89 -0.38 -1.42
C TYR A 209 -17.32 -0.90 -1.38
N ASN A 210 -17.55 -2.10 -0.84
CA ASN A 210 -18.89 -2.70 -0.76
C ASN A 210 -19.92 -1.82 -0.06
N ASN A 211 -19.52 -1.04 0.93
CA ASN A 211 -20.42 -0.15 1.65
C ASN A 211 -20.73 1.17 0.92
N ASN A 212 -20.17 1.36 -0.29
CA ASN A 212 -20.42 2.53 -1.11
C ASN A 212 -21.54 2.25 -2.12
N GLY A 213 -22.79 2.54 -1.76
CA GLY A 213 -23.97 2.36 -2.61
C GLY A 213 -23.89 3.14 -3.93
N TRP A 214 -23.28 4.32 -3.94
CA TRP A 214 -23.10 5.12 -5.14
C TRP A 214 -22.20 4.42 -6.19
N LEU A 215 -21.13 3.77 -5.75
CA LEU A 215 -20.27 3.00 -6.64
C LEU A 215 -20.99 1.79 -7.22
N GLN A 216 -21.82 1.11 -6.42
CA GLN A 216 -22.56 -0.07 -6.88
C GLN A 216 -23.63 0.29 -7.92
N GLU A 217 -24.26 1.47 -7.81
CA GLU A 217 -25.26 1.97 -8.76
C GLU A 217 -24.63 2.63 -9.99
N ALA A 218 -23.32 2.95 -9.96
CA ALA A 218 -22.66 3.53 -11.12
C ALA A 218 -22.69 2.58 -12.32
N PRO A 219 -22.88 3.08 -13.56
CA PRO A 219 -22.79 2.25 -14.76
C PRO A 219 -21.40 1.62 -14.88
N ASP A 220 -21.34 0.41 -15.43
CA ASP A 220 -20.06 -0.20 -15.77
C ASP A 220 -19.35 0.63 -16.87
N PRO A 221 -18.02 0.80 -16.77
CA PRO A 221 -17.27 1.43 -17.84
C PRO A 221 -17.36 0.57 -19.10
N ILE A 222 -17.62 1.21 -20.24
CA ILE A 222 -17.75 0.58 -21.56
C ILE A 222 -16.38 0.40 -22.18
#